data_04d484d17432774ebfba99570d5205bf
#
_entry.id   04d484d17432774ebfba99570d5205bf
#
_cell.length_a   1.000
_cell.length_b   1.000
_cell.length_c   1.000
_cell.angle_alpha   90.00
_cell.angle_beta   90.00
_cell.angle_gamma   90.00
#
_symmetry.space_group_name_H-M   'P 1'
#
loop_
_entity.id
_entity.type
_entity.pdbx_description
1 polymer ?
#
loop_
_entity_poly.entity_id
_entity_poly.type
_entity_poly.pdbx_seq_one_letter_code
_entity_poly.pdbx_strand_id
1 'polypeptide(L)'
;MIVRMADQGGGPAAEPDSAEPALFGQVNRERRLSDKVADMMLETILSDRLKVGDRLPSERELGEQFGVSRTVVREAVRALVTKGVIDVRSGSGLRVAAVDANAVSESMSLFLRGGALDFEKVHEVRTVLEVHLAGLAAERATDDDVEQLREIHARMQNETSDIEAAAHDDLEFHRAIARATHNELFLLLMDSIGTSLIDIRRENLGSGSAPMTLSQHEEILELIGAHNPEGAQTAMQAHLDGVASFWRDHPHGPATDGDAAE
;
A
#
# COMPACT_ATOMS: atom_id res chain seq x y z
N MET A 1 65.54 27.21 -61.34
CA MET A 1 64.34 27.92 -61.76
C MET A 1 63.23 27.46 -60.86
N ILE A 2 63.07 28.10 -59.68
CA ILE A 2 62.02 29.06 -59.43
C ILE A 2 60.63 28.38 -59.69
N VAL A 3 59.77 28.13 -58.72
CA VAL A 3 58.91 29.00 -57.96
C VAL A 3 58.02 28.04 -57.06
N ARG A 4 58.04 28.13 -55.78
CA ARG A 4 57.03 28.78 -54.86
C ARG A 4 55.56 28.41 -55.01
N MET A 5 55.04 28.06 -53.90
CA MET A 5 53.84 28.52 -53.17
C MET A 5 52.69 27.55 -53.27
N ALA A 6 51.85 27.36 -52.31
CA ALA A 6 51.49 27.91 -50.98
C ALA A 6 50.66 26.84 -50.32
N ASP A 7 50.81 26.60 -49.06
CA ASP A 7 50.08 27.24 -47.96
C ASP A 7 48.55 27.18 -48.07
N GLN A 8 48.03 26.76 -46.93
CA GLN A 8 46.70 27.04 -46.33
C GLN A 8 45.69 25.90 -46.22
N GLY A 9 45.38 25.63 -45.00
CA GLY A 9 44.11 25.06 -44.65
C GLY A 9 44.13 24.19 -43.41
N GLY A 10 44.70 24.72 -42.34
CA GLY A 10 44.35 24.20 -41.03
C GLY A 10 42.92 24.61 -40.68
N GLY A 11 41.99 23.71 -40.85
CA GLY A 11 40.66 23.87 -40.21
C GLY A 11 40.79 23.76 -38.69
N PRO A 12 40.05 24.55 -37.91
CA PRO A 12 40.12 24.45 -36.46
C PRO A 12 39.65 23.08 -36.02
N ALA A 13 40.43 22.49 -35.12
CA ALA A 13 40.02 21.28 -34.37
C ALA A 13 38.69 21.54 -33.70
N ALA A 14 37.71 20.67 -33.96
CA ALA A 14 36.47 20.64 -33.22
C ALA A 14 36.81 20.44 -31.76
N GLU A 15 36.46 21.40 -30.93
CA GLU A 15 36.49 21.25 -29.48
C GLU A 15 35.63 20.06 -29.09
N PRO A 16 36.06 19.23 -28.12
CA PRO A 16 35.23 18.12 -27.62
C PRO A 16 34.00 18.71 -26.98
N ASP A 17 32.89 18.22 -27.46
CA ASP A 17 31.53 18.37 -26.96
C ASP A 17 31.54 18.49 -25.44
N SER A 18 31.08 19.63 -24.93
CA SER A 18 30.94 19.87 -23.49
C SER A 18 29.93 18.90 -22.94
N ALA A 19 30.43 17.82 -22.33
CA ALA A 19 29.60 16.90 -21.58
C ALA A 19 28.74 17.70 -20.58
N GLU A 20 27.43 17.61 -20.70
CA GLU A 20 26.52 18.20 -19.72
C GLU A 20 26.95 17.79 -18.30
N PRO A 21 27.01 18.72 -17.34
CA PRO A 21 27.41 18.39 -15.99
C PRO A 21 26.43 17.36 -15.43
N ALA A 22 26.97 16.22 -14.96
CA ALA A 22 26.16 15.16 -14.37
C ALA A 22 25.27 15.76 -13.28
N LEU A 23 23.95 15.61 -13.41
CA LEU A 23 22.94 16.14 -12.47
C LEU A 23 23.16 15.63 -11.03
N PHE A 24 23.80 14.48 -10.87
CA PHE A 24 24.10 13.87 -9.56
C PHE A 24 25.50 13.24 -9.57
N GLY A 25 26.26 13.48 -8.50
CA GLY A 25 27.59 12.91 -8.29
C GLY A 25 27.54 11.43 -7.87
N GLN A 26 28.70 10.76 -7.95
CA GLN A 26 28.82 9.36 -7.52
C GLN A 26 28.63 9.21 -6.00
N VAL A 27 27.73 8.31 -5.59
CA VAL A 27 27.57 7.93 -4.19
C VAL A 27 28.48 6.73 -3.91
N ASN A 28 29.28 6.82 -2.86
CA ASN A 28 30.12 5.70 -2.40
C ASN A 28 29.22 4.55 -1.88
N ARG A 29 29.43 3.35 -2.40
CA ARG A 29 28.57 2.16 -2.14
C ARG A 29 28.83 1.48 -0.79
N GLU A 30 29.73 1.97 0.03
CA GLU A 30 29.90 1.41 1.38
C GLU A 30 28.67 1.75 2.24
N ARG A 31 28.08 0.71 2.85
CA ARG A 31 26.98 0.87 3.81
C ARG A 31 27.42 1.80 4.93
N ARG A 32 26.64 2.85 5.16
CA ARG A 32 26.92 3.82 6.22
C ARG A 32 26.94 3.12 7.58
N LEU A 33 27.78 3.61 8.49
CA LEU A 33 27.86 3.07 9.84
C LEU A 33 26.54 3.20 10.59
N SER A 34 25.75 4.25 10.31
CA SER A 34 24.38 4.43 10.82
C SER A 34 23.44 3.31 10.39
N ASP A 35 23.57 2.79 9.16
CA ASP A 35 22.73 1.71 8.66
C ASP A 35 23.04 0.40 9.38
N LYS A 36 24.33 0.13 9.64
CA LYS A 36 24.75 -1.04 10.42
C LYS A 36 24.22 -0.98 11.86
N VAL A 37 24.27 0.20 12.48
CA VAL A 37 23.73 0.40 13.83
C VAL A 37 22.21 0.22 13.83
N ALA A 38 21.51 0.75 12.83
CA ALA A 38 20.06 0.58 12.70
C ALA A 38 19.68 -0.89 12.54
N ASP A 39 20.41 -1.65 11.71
CA ASP A 39 20.18 -3.09 11.53
C ASP A 39 20.39 -3.86 12.85
N MET A 40 21.47 -3.60 13.58
CA MET A 40 21.73 -4.23 14.89
C MET A 40 20.65 -3.90 15.93
N MET A 41 20.16 -2.66 15.96
CA MET A 41 19.06 -2.25 16.82
C MET A 41 17.77 -2.97 16.43
N LEU A 42 17.46 -3.04 15.13
CA LEU A 42 16.29 -3.74 14.60
C LEU A 42 16.31 -5.23 14.96
N GLU A 43 17.44 -5.91 14.74
CA GLU A 43 17.61 -7.31 15.14
C GLU A 43 17.39 -7.52 16.64
N THR A 44 17.89 -6.61 17.47
CA THR A 44 17.69 -6.69 18.93
C THR A 44 16.21 -6.52 19.30
N ILE A 45 15.51 -5.59 18.65
CA ILE A 45 14.09 -5.35 18.88
C ILE A 45 13.25 -6.55 18.43
N LEU A 46 13.57 -7.15 17.28
CA LEU A 46 12.83 -8.29 16.71
C LEU A 46 13.16 -9.64 17.38
N SER A 47 14.20 -9.72 18.22
CA SER A 47 14.66 -10.97 18.85
C SER A 47 13.85 -11.39 20.09
N ASP A 48 12.62 -10.93 20.27
CA ASP A 48 11.75 -11.15 21.44
C ASP A 48 12.32 -10.70 22.80
N ARG A 49 13.45 -10.03 22.80
CA ARG A 49 14.08 -9.48 24.03
C ARG A 49 13.44 -8.17 24.50
N LEU A 50 12.76 -7.50 23.58
CA LEU A 50 12.10 -6.23 23.81
C LEU A 50 10.64 -6.30 23.34
N LYS A 51 9.74 -5.73 24.14
CA LYS A 51 8.30 -5.66 23.82
C LYS A 51 7.94 -4.25 23.41
N VAL A 52 6.83 -4.13 22.69
CA VAL A 52 6.22 -2.82 22.39
C VAL A 52 6.03 -2.03 23.68
N GLY A 53 6.50 -0.78 23.68
CA GLY A 53 6.48 0.13 24.82
C GLY A 53 7.75 0.08 25.70
N ASP A 54 8.60 -0.93 25.55
CA ASP A 54 9.85 -1.01 26.31
C ASP A 54 10.75 0.19 26.02
N ARG A 55 11.40 0.67 27.07
CA ARG A 55 12.31 1.79 26.97
C ARG A 55 13.66 1.34 26.42
N LEU A 56 14.14 2.05 25.41
CA LEU A 56 15.48 1.87 24.87
C LEU A 56 16.47 2.79 25.58
N PRO A 57 17.78 2.44 25.59
CA PRO A 57 18.82 3.32 26.08
C PRO A 57 18.82 4.66 25.31
N SER A 58 19.30 5.71 25.95
CA SER A 58 19.45 7.02 25.31
C SER A 58 20.46 6.99 24.17
N GLU A 59 20.40 7.96 23.24
CA GLU A 59 21.37 8.08 22.13
C GLU A 59 22.82 8.11 22.65
N ARG A 60 23.07 8.69 23.85
CA ARG A 60 24.37 8.69 24.47
C ARG A 60 24.83 7.30 24.89
N GLU A 61 23.95 6.56 25.58
CA GLU A 61 24.24 5.21 26.04
C GLU A 61 24.39 4.23 24.88
N LEU A 62 23.56 4.37 23.83
CA LEU A 62 23.69 3.58 22.58
C LEU A 62 25.05 3.89 21.90
N GLY A 63 25.48 5.15 21.87
CA GLY A 63 26.79 5.54 21.33
C GLY A 63 27.94 4.87 22.06
N GLU A 64 27.87 4.80 23.39
CA GLU A 64 28.83 4.12 24.23
C GLU A 64 28.83 2.61 24.00
N GLN A 65 27.65 1.97 23.91
CA GLN A 65 27.50 0.53 23.67
C GLN A 65 27.98 0.09 22.29
N PHE A 66 27.66 0.85 21.25
CA PHE A 66 28.09 0.54 19.88
C PHE A 66 29.50 1.05 19.54
N GLY A 67 30.12 1.86 20.40
CA GLY A 67 31.43 2.44 20.13
C GLY A 67 31.43 3.45 18.99
N VAL A 68 30.32 4.19 18.79
CA VAL A 68 30.12 5.14 17.70
C VAL A 68 29.74 6.55 18.22
N SER A 69 29.84 7.54 17.33
CA SER A 69 29.43 8.89 17.68
C SER A 69 27.90 9.01 17.85
N ARG A 70 27.45 9.96 18.69
CA ARG A 70 26.02 10.27 18.84
C ARG A 70 25.33 10.63 17.54
N THR A 71 26.05 11.24 16.60
CA THR A 71 25.50 11.58 15.28
C THR A 71 25.12 10.32 14.51
N VAL A 72 25.97 9.28 14.53
CA VAL A 72 25.70 7.99 13.90
C VAL A 72 24.47 7.32 14.51
N VAL A 73 24.39 7.31 15.87
CA VAL A 73 23.21 6.74 16.56
C VAL A 73 21.94 7.51 16.22
N ARG A 74 22.00 8.84 16.22
CA ARG A 74 20.84 9.69 15.91
C ARG A 74 20.30 9.42 14.50
N GLU A 75 21.19 9.25 13.51
CA GLU A 75 20.77 8.90 12.15
C GLU A 75 20.17 7.48 12.09
N ALA A 76 20.73 6.52 12.82
CA ALA A 76 20.16 5.17 12.95
C ALA A 76 18.77 5.20 13.60
N VAL A 77 18.62 5.93 14.71
CA VAL A 77 17.33 6.11 15.40
C VAL A 77 16.32 6.78 14.47
N ARG A 78 16.69 7.83 13.75
CA ARG A 78 15.80 8.48 12.78
C ARG A 78 15.31 7.51 11.71
N ALA A 79 16.19 6.67 11.16
CA ALA A 79 15.82 5.65 10.19
C ALA A 79 14.80 4.65 10.78
N LEU A 80 14.97 4.24 12.04
CA LEU A 80 14.05 3.32 12.72
C LEU A 80 12.73 3.99 13.12
N VAL A 81 12.74 5.28 13.44
CA VAL A 81 11.53 6.08 13.66
C VAL A 81 10.73 6.21 12.36
N THR A 82 11.40 6.50 11.23
CA THR A 82 10.75 6.56 9.93
C THR A 82 10.14 5.21 9.52
N LYS A 83 10.74 4.09 9.95
CA LYS A 83 10.20 2.74 9.76
C LYS A 83 9.10 2.36 10.77
N GLY A 84 8.76 3.24 11.71
CA GLY A 84 7.76 2.97 12.75
C GLY A 84 8.18 1.92 13.79
N VAL A 85 9.48 1.61 13.90
CA VAL A 85 10.01 0.61 14.86
C VAL A 85 10.32 1.24 16.22
N ILE A 86 10.67 2.52 16.22
CA ILE A 86 10.98 3.30 17.43
C ILE A 86 10.08 4.52 17.51
N ASP A 87 9.55 4.79 18.69
CA ASP A 87 8.84 6.01 19.06
C ASP A 87 9.71 6.91 19.94
N VAL A 88 9.68 8.22 19.65
CA VAL A 88 10.41 9.24 20.43
C VAL A 88 9.40 10.09 21.19
N ARG A 89 9.29 9.87 22.48
CA ARG A 89 8.38 10.67 23.34
C ARG A 89 9.13 11.75 24.09
N SER A 90 8.65 12.97 23.97
CA SER A 90 9.18 14.11 24.73
C SER A 90 9.20 13.79 26.23
N GLY A 91 10.38 13.90 26.86
CA GLY A 91 10.56 13.62 28.27
C GLY A 91 10.72 12.15 28.70
N SER A 92 10.31 11.17 27.87
CA SER A 92 10.44 9.74 28.22
C SER A 92 11.44 8.95 27.37
N GLY A 93 12.03 9.59 26.35
CA GLY A 93 13.11 9.00 25.53
C GLY A 93 12.61 8.08 24.43
N LEU A 94 13.47 7.14 24.03
CA LEU A 94 13.24 6.18 22.96
C LEU A 94 12.46 4.97 23.50
N ARG A 95 11.49 4.50 22.73
CA ARG A 95 10.71 3.29 23.04
C ARG A 95 10.53 2.43 21.80
N VAL A 96 10.33 1.14 22.00
CA VAL A 96 9.88 0.23 20.96
C VAL A 96 8.46 0.61 20.57
N ALA A 97 8.23 0.91 19.29
CA ALA A 97 6.91 1.22 18.76
C ALA A 97 6.14 -0.06 18.41
N ALA A 98 4.81 0.01 18.44
CA ALA A 98 4.01 -0.95 17.70
C ALA A 98 4.19 -0.68 16.21
N VAL A 99 4.48 -1.70 15.42
CA VAL A 99 4.45 -1.53 13.96
C VAL A 99 3.02 -1.15 13.58
N ASP A 100 2.88 0.04 13.02
CA ASP A 100 1.56 0.52 12.61
C ASP A 100 1.17 -0.17 11.28
N ALA A 101 0.17 -1.04 11.37
CA ALA A 101 -0.40 -1.70 10.19
C ALA A 101 -0.90 -0.67 9.15
N ASN A 102 -1.42 0.47 9.61
CA ASN A 102 -1.86 1.54 8.71
C ASN A 102 -0.71 2.12 7.89
N ALA A 103 0.47 2.33 8.50
CA ALA A 103 1.65 2.82 7.78
C ALA A 103 2.11 1.84 6.68
N VAL A 104 1.99 0.54 6.93
CA VAL A 104 2.28 -0.51 5.91
C VAL A 104 1.26 -0.45 4.78
N SER A 105 -0.03 -0.41 5.12
CA SER A 105 -1.12 -0.31 4.13
C SER A 105 -1.03 0.97 3.30
N GLU A 106 -0.73 2.10 3.92
CA GLU A 106 -0.55 3.38 3.24
C GLU A 106 0.64 3.34 2.25
N SER A 107 1.77 2.77 2.67
CA SER A 107 2.94 2.60 1.81
C SER A 107 2.65 1.70 0.61
N MET A 108 1.91 0.62 0.81
CA MET A 108 1.48 -0.28 -0.26
C MET A 108 0.48 0.41 -1.19
N SER A 109 -0.51 1.11 -0.64
CA SER A 109 -1.47 1.91 -1.43
C SER A 109 -0.76 2.96 -2.29
N LEU A 110 0.26 3.64 -1.73
CA LEU A 110 1.05 4.61 -2.48
C LEU A 110 1.82 3.93 -3.63
N PHE A 111 2.41 2.76 -3.39
CA PHE A 111 3.07 1.96 -4.42
C PHE A 111 2.08 1.56 -5.53
N LEU A 112 0.89 1.08 -5.17
CA LEU A 112 -0.13 0.67 -6.12
C LEU A 112 -0.65 1.85 -6.96
N ARG A 113 -0.83 3.03 -6.36
CA ARG A 113 -1.28 4.26 -7.05
C ARG A 113 -0.18 4.96 -7.85
N GLY A 114 1.07 4.87 -7.43
CA GLY A 114 2.23 5.51 -8.08
C GLY A 114 2.83 4.68 -9.21
N GLY A 115 2.56 3.38 -9.26
CA GLY A 115 2.99 2.48 -10.31
C GLY A 115 1.91 2.35 -11.39
N ALA A 116 2.31 2.02 -12.61
CA ALA A 116 1.40 1.65 -13.70
C ALA A 116 0.82 0.23 -13.45
N LEU A 117 0.24 0.00 -12.26
CA LEU A 117 -0.49 -1.22 -12.01
C LEU A 117 -1.90 -1.04 -12.53
N ASP A 118 -2.17 -1.79 -13.58
CA ASP A 118 -3.44 -1.85 -14.22
C ASP A 118 -4.48 -2.56 -13.31
N PHE A 119 -5.73 -2.19 -13.47
CA PHE A 119 -6.85 -2.77 -12.72
C PHE A 119 -6.81 -4.31 -12.74
N GLU A 120 -6.52 -4.91 -13.89
CA GLU A 120 -6.55 -6.36 -14.06
C GLU A 120 -5.61 -7.08 -13.09
N LYS A 121 -4.39 -6.55 -12.88
CA LYS A 121 -3.41 -7.14 -11.95
C LYS A 121 -3.85 -7.03 -10.50
N VAL A 122 -4.40 -5.88 -10.12
CA VAL A 122 -4.92 -5.69 -8.76
C VAL A 122 -6.14 -6.57 -8.54
N HIS A 123 -7.01 -6.67 -9.54
CA HIS A 123 -8.22 -7.49 -9.48
C HIS A 123 -7.91 -9.00 -9.42
N GLU A 124 -6.89 -9.48 -10.13
CA GLU A 124 -6.42 -10.86 -10.04
C GLU A 124 -6.02 -11.22 -8.59
N VAL A 125 -5.21 -10.38 -7.95
CA VAL A 125 -4.81 -10.56 -6.54
C VAL A 125 -6.02 -10.48 -5.61
N ARG A 126 -6.90 -9.50 -5.84
CA ARG A 126 -8.14 -9.32 -5.10
C ARG A 126 -9.01 -10.57 -5.15
N THR A 127 -9.22 -11.13 -6.34
CA THR A 127 -10.06 -12.33 -6.53
C THR A 127 -9.52 -13.51 -5.74
N VAL A 128 -8.23 -13.81 -5.84
CA VAL A 128 -7.60 -14.89 -5.07
C VAL A 128 -7.76 -14.69 -3.57
N LEU A 129 -7.58 -13.46 -3.10
CA LEU A 129 -7.64 -13.14 -1.68
C LEU A 129 -9.08 -13.17 -1.16
N GLU A 130 -9.99 -12.40 -1.74
CA GLU A 130 -11.34 -12.19 -1.19
C GLU A 130 -12.23 -13.43 -1.30
N VAL A 131 -12.12 -14.22 -2.35
CA VAL A 131 -12.82 -15.50 -2.47
C VAL A 131 -12.40 -16.44 -1.33
N HIS A 132 -11.10 -16.51 -1.05
CA HIS A 132 -10.63 -17.34 0.06
C HIS A 132 -11.05 -16.78 1.42
N LEU A 133 -11.01 -15.47 1.60
CA LEU A 133 -11.46 -14.80 2.82
C LEU A 133 -12.94 -15.01 3.12
N ALA A 134 -13.79 -14.99 2.10
CA ALA A 134 -15.23 -15.27 2.28
C ALA A 134 -15.46 -16.68 2.84
N GLY A 135 -14.73 -17.69 2.32
CA GLY A 135 -14.79 -19.04 2.88
C GLY A 135 -14.30 -19.13 4.32
N LEU A 136 -13.16 -18.51 4.63
CA LEU A 136 -12.61 -18.47 5.99
C LEU A 136 -13.52 -17.69 6.95
N ALA A 137 -14.14 -16.61 6.51
CA ALA A 137 -15.10 -15.86 7.30
C ALA A 137 -16.32 -16.73 7.63
N ALA A 138 -16.85 -17.49 6.65
CA ALA A 138 -17.94 -18.42 6.90
C ALA A 138 -17.57 -19.55 7.90
N GLU A 139 -16.31 -19.97 7.93
CA GLU A 139 -15.84 -20.95 8.93
C GLU A 139 -15.71 -20.38 10.34
N ARG A 140 -15.37 -19.08 10.48
CA ARG A 140 -14.84 -18.51 11.73
C ARG A 140 -15.66 -17.38 12.33
N ALA A 141 -16.54 -16.76 11.52
CA ALA A 141 -17.33 -15.63 11.98
C ALA A 141 -18.11 -15.95 13.24
N THR A 142 -18.08 -15.03 14.18
CA THR A 142 -18.95 -15.02 15.35
C THR A 142 -20.27 -14.34 15.01
N ASP A 143 -21.28 -14.48 15.90
CA ASP A 143 -22.56 -13.77 15.76
C ASP A 143 -22.35 -12.26 15.70
N ASP A 144 -21.38 -11.71 16.45
CA ASP A 144 -21.04 -10.29 16.45
C ASP A 144 -20.45 -9.85 15.10
N ASP A 145 -19.60 -10.68 14.47
CA ASP A 145 -19.05 -10.39 13.13
C ASP A 145 -20.17 -10.34 12.08
N VAL A 146 -21.09 -11.31 12.13
CA VAL A 146 -22.23 -11.35 11.22
C VAL A 146 -23.15 -10.15 11.42
N GLU A 147 -23.40 -9.73 12.67
CA GLU A 147 -24.19 -8.53 12.93
C GLU A 147 -23.50 -7.27 12.42
N GLN A 148 -22.18 -7.14 12.56
CA GLN A 148 -21.43 -6.03 11.99
C GLN A 148 -21.54 -5.98 10.47
N LEU A 149 -21.46 -7.14 9.80
CA LEU A 149 -21.67 -7.22 8.35
C LEU A 149 -23.08 -6.77 7.93
N ARG A 150 -24.12 -7.14 8.72
CA ARG A 150 -25.50 -6.67 8.50
C ARG A 150 -25.65 -5.16 8.64
N GLU A 151 -25.04 -4.58 9.68
CA GLU A 151 -25.07 -3.14 9.91
C GLU A 151 -24.42 -2.37 8.74
N ILE A 152 -23.28 -2.85 8.24
CA ILE A 152 -22.59 -2.24 7.08
C ILE A 152 -23.49 -2.35 5.85
N HIS A 153 -24.01 -3.53 5.55
CA HIS A 153 -24.89 -3.75 4.41
C HIS A 153 -26.17 -2.88 4.47
N ALA A 154 -26.77 -2.75 5.66
CA ALA A 154 -27.92 -1.87 5.87
C ALA A 154 -27.60 -0.40 5.62
N ARG A 155 -26.40 0.09 5.96
CA ARG A 155 -25.97 1.45 5.62
C ARG A 155 -25.86 1.63 4.12
N MET A 156 -25.22 0.69 3.41
CA MET A 156 -25.12 0.72 1.93
C MET A 156 -26.49 0.80 1.27
N GLN A 157 -27.50 0.09 1.78
CA GLN A 157 -28.88 0.14 1.27
C GLN A 157 -29.54 1.51 1.45
N ASN A 158 -29.22 2.23 2.53
CA ASN A 158 -29.81 3.53 2.85
C ASN A 158 -29.11 4.70 2.17
N GLU A 159 -27.83 4.56 1.80
CA GLU A 159 -26.99 5.64 1.27
C GLU A 159 -26.88 5.64 -0.27
N THR A 160 -27.87 5.08 -0.96
CA THR A 160 -27.88 4.95 -2.43
C THR A 160 -27.77 6.28 -3.20
N SER A 161 -27.99 7.43 -2.54
CA SER A 161 -27.86 8.76 -3.14
C SER A 161 -26.47 9.39 -2.97
N ASP A 162 -25.65 8.90 -2.02
CA ASP A 162 -24.27 9.36 -1.79
C ASP A 162 -23.29 8.27 -2.25
N ILE A 163 -22.82 8.40 -3.49
CA ILE A 163 -21.90 7.44 -4.12
C ILE A 163 -20.57 7.35 -3.35
N GLU A 164 -20.10 8.45 -2.76
CA GLU A 164 -18.86 8.48 -1.99
C GLU A 164 -18.99 7.65 -0.71
N ALA A 165 -20.07 7.88 0.04
CA ALA A 165 -20.39 7.08 1.24
C ALA A 165 -20.59 5.60 0.90
N ALA A 166 -21.36 5.31 -0.17
CA ALA A 166 -21.59 3.96 -0.63
C ALA A 166 -20.29 3.23 -1.03
N ALA A 167 -19.34 3.91 -1.70
CA ALA A 167 -18.05 3.33 -2.06
C ALA A 167 -17.16 3.03 -0.83
N HIS A 168 -17.26 3.87 0.22
CA HIS A 168 -16.58 3.62 1.48
C HIS A 168 -17.20 2.45 2.27
N ASP A 169 -18.53 2.36 2.31
CA ASP A 169 -19.21 1.24 2.97
C ASP A 169 -19.00 -0.08 2.21
N ASP A 170 -18.91 -0.05 0.87
CA ASP A 170 -18.52 -1.21 0.06
C ASP A 170 -17.11 -1.69 0.44
N LEU A 171 -16.13 -0.78 0.54
CA LEU A 171 -14.80 -1.12 1.05
C LEU A 171 -14.87 -1.70 2.46
N GLU A 172 -15.67 -1.10 3.34
CA GLU A 172 -15.81 -1.54 4.73
C GLU A 172 -16.48 -2.91 4.85
N PHE A 173 -17.39 -3.27 3.94
CA PHE A 173 -17.97 -4.61 3.86
C PHE A 173 -16.91 -5.68 3.60
N HIS A 174 -16.05 -5.48 2.61
CA HIS A 174 -14.95 -6.39 2.31
C HIS A 174 -13.90 -6.48 3.44
N ARG A 175 -13.65 -5.35 4.13
CA ARG A 175 -12.81 -5.30 5.33
C ARG A 175 -13.41 -6.08 6.49
N ALA A 176 -14.72 -5.99 6.68
CA ALA A 176 -15.43 -6.74 7.73
C ALA A 176 -15.36 -8.27 7.48
N ILE A 177 -15.47 -8.71 6.22
CA ILE A 177 -15.21 -10.13 5.87
C ILE A 177 -13.79 -10.54 6.25
N ALA A 178 -12.78 -9.71 5.96
CA ALA A 178 -11.40 -10.01 6.34
C ALA A 178 -11.24 -10.06 7.87
N ARG A 179 -11.89 -9.17 8.64
CA ARG A 179 -11.88 -9.21 10.13
C ARG A 179 -12.51 -10.50 10.66
N ALA A 180 -13.64 -10.93 10.07
CA ALA A 180 -14.34 -12.14 10.45
C ALA A 180 -13.52 -13.44 10.28
N THR A 181 -12.37 -13.36 9.58
CA THR A 181 -11.40 -14.46 9.54
C THR A 181 -10.57 -14.59 10.82
N HIS A 182 -10.59 -13.60 11.71
CA HIS A 182 -9.77 -13.49 12.92
C HIS A 182 -8.26 -13.65 12.67
N ASN A 183 -7.80 -13.11 11.53
CA ASN A 183 -6.38 -13.04 11.18
C ASN A 183 -6.05 -11.63 10.66
N GLU A 184 -5.34 -10.87 11.48
CA GLU A 184 -5.03 -9.45 11.24
C GLU A 184 -4.23 -9.21 9.95
N LEU A 185 -3.46 -10.21 9.50
CA LEU A 185 -2.69 -10.11 8.25
C LEU A 185 -3.60 -10.02 7.02
N PHE A 186 -4.76 -10.67 7.05
CA PHE A 186 -5.72 -10.57 5.96
C PHE A 186 -6.34 -9.17 5.89
N LEU A 187 -6.67 -8.59 7.04
CA LEU A 187 -7.14 -7.20 7.08
C LEU A 187 -6.08 -6.23 6.56
N LEU A 188 -4.82 -6.39 6.97
CA LEU A 188 -3.69 -5.59 6.47
C LEU A 188 -3.57 -5.66 4.94
N LEU A 189 -3.68 -6.86 4.37
CA LEU A 189 -3.62 -7.06 2.91
C LEU A 189 -4.82 -6.40 2.22
N MET A 190 -6.03 -6.57 2.78
CA MET A 190 -7.25 -5.94 2.26
C MET A 190 -7.18 -4.42 2.29
N ASP A 191 -6.68 -3.83 3.37
CA ASP A 191 -6.48 -2.38 3.50
C ASP A 191 -5.50 -1.86 2.46
N SER A 192 -4.42 -2.62 2.22
CA SER A 192 -3.39 -2.26 1.25
C SER A 192 -3.92 -2.19 -0.18
N ILE A 193 -4.85 -3.07 -0.54
CA ILE A 193 -5.44 -3.16 -1.89
C ILE A 193 -6.70 -2.30 -1.99
N GLY A 194 -7.55 -2.35 -0.98
CA GLY A 194 -8.90 -1.79 -1.01
C GLY A 194 -8.94 -0.28 -1.23
N THR A 195 -8.04 0.46 -0.58
CA THR A 195 -7.96 1.92 -0.73
C THR A 195 -7.56 2.34 -2.15
N SER A 196 -6.77 1.54 -2.86
CA SER A 196 -6.39 1.84 -4.25
C SER A 196 -7.54 1.64 -5.25
N LEU A 197 -8.60 0.95 -4.83
CA LEU A 197 -9.76 0.64 -5.67
C LEU A 197 -10.99 1.52 -5.37
N ILE A 198 -10.86 2.53 -4.52
CA ILE A 198 -12.01 3.37 -4.13
C ILE A 198 -12.63 4.10 -5.33
N ASP A 199 -11.82 4.56 -6.26
CA ASP A 199 -12.29 5.23 -7.47
C ASP A 199 -13.08 4.26 -8.36
N ILE A 200 -12.62 3.02 -8.48
CA ILE A 200 -13.30 1.95 -9.23
C ILE A 200 -14.64 1.60 -8.59
N ARG A 201 -14.70 1.52 -7.26
CA ARG A 201 -15.94 1.28 -6.52
C ARG A 201 -16.94 2.41 -6.76
N ARG A 202 -16.47 3.65 -6.71
CA ARG A 202 -17.29 4.83 -6.98
C ARG A 202 -17.88 4.80 -8.39
N GLU A 203 -17.08 4.48 -9.40
CA GLU A 203 -17.54 4.37 -10.79
C GLU A 203 -18.53 3.23 -10.98
N ASN A 204 -18.23 2.06 -10.42
CA ASN A 204 -19.13 0.89 -10.49
C ASN A 204 -20.50 1.21 -9.88
N LEU A 205 -20.53 1.73 -8.66
CA LEU A 205 -21.77 2.09 -7.98
C LEU A 205 -22.52 3.24 -8.67
N GLY A 206 -21.80 4.23 -9.20
CA GLY A 206 -22.35 5.37 -9.91
C GLY A 206 -22.96 5.05 -11.27
N SER A 207 -22.60 3.91 -11.87
CA SER A 207 -23.12 3.48 -13.18
C SER A 207 -24.50 2.81 -13.14
N GLY A 208 -25.12 2.69 -11.97
CA GLY A 208 -26.41 2.01 -11.79
C GLY A 208 -26.28 0.53 -11.42
N SER A 209 -25.09 0.02 -11.16
CA SER A 209 -24.87 -1.36 -10.71
C SER A 209 -25.16 -1.57 -9.21
N ALA A 210 -25.35 -0.50 -8.45
CA ALA A 210 -25.58 -0.55 -7.00
C ALA A 210 -26.65 -1.59 -6.56
N PRO A 211 -27.82 -1.73 -7.19
CA PRO A 211 -28.81 -2.74 -6.79
C PRO A 211 -28.27 -4.17 -6.92
N MET A 212 -27.48 -4.46 -7.97
CA MET A 212 -26.88 -5.77 -8.19
C MET A 212 -25.78 -6.03 -7.15
N THR A 213 -24.93 -5.06 -6.91
CA THR A 213 -23.87 -5.15 -5.87
C THR A 213 -24.47 -5.43 -4.49
N LEU A 214 -25.52 -4.70 -4.11
CA LEU A 214 -26.23 -4.91 -2.84
C LEU A 214 -26.81 -6.32 -2.72
N SER A 215 -27.46 -6.83 -3.78
CA SER A 215 -28.00 -8.19 -3.79
C SER A 215 -26.91 -9.25 -3.66
N GLN A 216 -25.77 -9.06 -4.31
CA GLN A 216 -24.63 -9.98 -4.21
C GLN A 216 -23.98 -9.93 -2.81
N HIS A 217 -23.88 -8.76 -2.20
CA HIS A 217 -23.39 -8.63 -0.82
C HIS A 217 -24.33 -9.30 0.18
N GLU A 218 -25.66 -9.16 0.00
CA GLU A 218 -26.65 -9.85 0.82
C GLU A 218 -26.47 -11.39 0.75
N GLU A 219 -26.31 -11.95 -0.45
CA GLU A 219 -26.05 -13.37 -0.63
C GLU A 219 -24.76 -13.84 0.06
N ILE A 220 -23.67 -13.07 -0.07
CA ILE A 220 -22.40 -13.38 0.63
C ILE A 220 -22.60 -13.35 2.15
N LEU A 221 -23.25 -12.32 2.66
CA LEU A 221 -23.55 -12.17 4.08
C LEU A 221 -24.40 -13.32 4.63
N GLU A 222 -25.45 -13.71 3.92
CA GLU A 222 -26.30 -14.84 4.30
C GLU A 222 -25.52 -16.15 4.36
N LEU A 223 -24.64 -16.40 3.40
CA LEU A 223 -23.81 -17.59 3.32
C LEU A 223 -22.73 -17.62 4.41
N ILE A 224 -22.16 -16.48 4.77
CA ILE A 224 -21.26 -16.36 5.92
C ILE A 224 -22.03 -16.63 7.21
N GLY A 225 -23.21 -16.02 7.40
CA GLY A 225 -24.04 -16.24 8.58
C GLY A 225 -24.61 -17.66 8.70
N ALA A 226 -24.74 -18.36 7.58
CA ALA A 226 -25.13 -19.77 7.54
C ALA A 226 -23.95 -20.73 7.74
N HIS A 227 -22.74 -20.22 7.94
CA HIS A 227 -21.51 -21.02 8.02
C HIS A 227 -21.32 -21.96 6.83
N ASN A 228 -21.54 -21.44 5.62
CA ASN A 228 -21.39 -22.17 4.35
C ASN A 228 -20.15 -21.67 3.58
N PRO A 229 -18.94 -22.21 3.80
CA PRO A 229 -17.71 -21.75 3.18
C PRO A 229 -17.69 -21.83 1.66
N GLU A 230 -18.16 -22.97 1.11
CA GLU A 230 -18.18 -23.20 -0.35
C GLU A 230 -19.17 -22.25 -1.04
N GLY A 231 -20.33 -22.03 -0.42
CA GLY A 231 -21.32 -21.05 -0.91
C GLY A 231 -20.76 -19.64 -0.89
N ALA A 232 -20.16 -19.20 0.23
CA ALA A 232 -19.58 -17.88 0.38
C ALA A 232 -18.47 -17.61 -0.64
N GLN A 233 -17.60 -18.59 -0.89
CA GLN A 233 -16.58 -18.50 -1.96
C GLN A 233 -17.19 -18.33 -3.33
N THR A 234 -18.23 -19.12 -3.65
CA THR A 234 -18.90 -19.07 -4.96
C THR A 234 -19.59 -17.71 -5.16
N ALA A 235 -20.29 -17.22 -4.15
CA ALA A 235 -20.95 -15.92 -4.20
C ALA A 235 -19.95 -14.76 -4.35
N MET A 236 -18.84 -14.80 -3.61
CA MET A 236 -17.77 -13.79 -3.72
C MET A 236 -17.12 -13.84 -5.10
N GLN A 237 -16.85 -15.02 -5.67
CA GLN A 237 -16.33 -15.15 -7.01
C GLN A 237 -17.27 -14.51 -8.04
N ALA A 238 -18.58 -14.82 -7.98
CA ALA A 238 -19.58 -14.25 -8.87
C ALA A 238 -19.66 -12.72 -8.76
N HIS A 239 -19.58 -12.19 -7.52
CA HIS A 239 -19.53 -10.75 -7.29
C HIS A 239 -18.32 -10.10 -7.98
N LEU A 240 -17.12 -10.65 -7.77
CA LEU A 240 -15.89 -10.10 -8.33
C LEU A 240 -15.84 -10.26 -9.88
N ASP A 241 -16.36 -11.34 -10.42
CA ASP A 241 -16.50 -11.51 -11.88
C ASP A 241 -17.43 -10.45 -12.49
N GLY A 242 -18.48 -10.07 -11.77
CA GLY A 242 -19.36 -8.97 -12.15
C GLY A 242 -18.63 -7.62 -12.20
N VAL A 243 -17.81 -7.32 -11.20
CA VAL A 243 -16.95 -6.11 -11.17
C VAL A 243 -15.97 -6.11 -12.35
N ALA A 244 -15.30 -7.24 -12.62
CA ALA A 244 -14.37 -7.34 -13.74
C ALA A 244 -15.05 -7.17 -15.09
N SER A 245 -16.25 -7.71 -15.26
CA SER A 245 -17.03 -7.54 -16.50
C SER A 245 -17.41 -6.07 -16.71
N PHE A 246 -17.93 -5.43 -15.66
CA PHE A 246 -18.24 -4.00 -15.70
C PHE A 246 -17.03 -3.17 -16.14
N TRP A 247 -15.87 -3.41 -15.56
CA TRP A 247 -14.65 -2.65 -15.85
C TRP A 247 -14.16 -2.85 -17.30
N ARG A 248 -14.30 -4.04 -17.85
CA ARG A 248 -13.94 -4.32 -19.26
C ARG A 248 -14.87 -3.62 -20.24
N ASP A 249 -16.15 -3.51 -19.89
CA ASP A 249 -17.14 -2.88 -20.74
C ASP A 249 -17.09 -1.35 -20.69
N HIS A 250 -16.45 -0.79 -19.63
CA HIS A 250 -16.27 0.64 -19.39
C HIS A 250 -14.78 0.96 -19.17
N PRO A 251 -13.92 0.85 -20.20
CA PRO A 251 -12.48 1.11 -20.05
C PRO A 251 -12.25 2.58 -19.75
N HIS A 252 -11.93 2.88 -18.50
CA HIS A 252 -11.53 4.18 -18.04
C HIS A 252 -10.01 4.29 -18.10
N GLY A 253 -9.49 4.88 -19.17
CA GLY A 253 -8.14 5.42 -19.17
C GLY A 253 -8.14 6.75 -18.40
N PRO A 254 -6.99 7.20 -17.86
CA PRO A 254 -6.89 8.59 -17.40
C PRO A 254 -7.34 9.48 -18.56
N ALA A 255 -8.28 10.37 -18.29
CA ALA A 255 -8.65 11.41 -19.25
C ALA A 255 -7.35 12.12 -19.60
N THR A 256 -6.83 11.87 -20.79
CA THR A 256 -5.73 12.65 -21.34
C THR A 256 -6.35 14.03 -21.57
N ASP A 257 -5.96 15.01 -20.74
CA ASP A 257 -6.16 16.43 -21.01
C ASP A 257 -5.48 16.76 -22.37
N GLY A 258 -6.14 16.47 -23.45
CA GLY A 258 -5.55 16.55 -24.78
C GLY A 258 -6.52 16.79 -25.92
N ASP A 259 -7.80 17.09 -25.65
CA ASP A 259 -8.77 17.42 -26.71
C ASP A 259 -9.58 18.69 -26.42
N ALA A 260 -8.87 19.75 -26.06
CA ALA A 260 -9.42 21.11 -26.02
C ALA A 260 -8.50 22.03 -26.81
N ALA A 261 -8.37 21.78 -28.12
CA ALA A 261 -7.88 22.78 -29.08
C ALA A 261 -8.21 22.34 -30.52
N GLU A 262 -9.42 22.64 -31.00
CA GLU A 262 -9.70 23.07 -32.34
C GLU A 262 -10.92 24.01 -32.33
#